data_8d6ff02f349c907a2a5c052e99379485
#
_entry.id   8d6ff02f349c907a2a5c052e99379485
#
_cell.length_a   1.000
_cell.length_b   1.000
_cell.length_c   1.000
_cell.angle_alpha   90.00
_cell.angle_beta   90.00
_cell.angle_gamma   90.00
#
_symmetry.space_group_name_H-M   'P 1'
#
loop_
_entity.id
_entity.type
_entity.pdbx_description
1 polymer ?
#
loop_
_entity_poly.entity_id
_entity_poly.type
_entity_poly.pdbx_seq_one_letter_code
_entity_poly.pdbx_strand_id
1 'polypeptide(L)'
;MLHLTLRQLRYFDALARHRHFGRAAGACAISQPALSEQIKELEEKFGTALFERCARQVRMTGLGEALAERVGTILAAVDELDGLAASHRPLRRLRLGVIPTVGPYLLPSVMQDLTAAYPDLDVHVRETITGRLAEELGQGRIDAAIVALPVAGFEATPLFTEEFLLVRPRAEAAAPPPALENLRAARLLLLEEGHCLRDQALSVCGQNPPREAFAASSLSTLVQMVGAGLGVTLIPAMAVAVEARSAPVAVTRFAAPQPSRTIGMIWRKTSPLAKPLREICEIVRRAGEAVGGIAPRG
;
A
#
# COMPACT_ATOMS: atom_id res chain seq x y z
N MET A 1 -38.35 0.73 -7.77
CA MET A 1 -37.31 0.98 -6.75
C MET A 1 -36.55 -0.34 -6.52
N LEU A 2 -35.23 -0.33 -6.63
CA LEU A 2 -34.41 -1.53 -6.43
C LEU A 2 -34.43 -1.91 -4.94
N HIS A 3 -35.00 -3.07 -4.61
CA HIS A 3 -34.98 -3.61 -3.25
C HIS A 3 -33.71 -4.49 -3.09
N LEU A 4 -32.61 -3.86 -2.67
CA LEU A 4 -31.37 -4.54 -2.36
C LEU A 4 -31.26 -4.85 -0.88
N THR A 5 -30.69 -5.99 -0.52
CA THR A 5 -30.38 -6.36 0.86
C THR A 5 -28.86 -6.32 1.10
N LEU A 6 -28.43 -5.99 2.30
CA LEU A 6 -27.01 -6.05 2.70
C LEU A 6 -26.41 -7.44 2.48
N ARG A 7 -27.24 -8.49 2.63
CA ARG A 7 -26.83 -9.87 2.40
C ARG A 7 -26.49 -10.12 0.95
N GLN A 8 -27.27 -9.61 -0.01
CA GLN A 8 -27.00 -9.69 -1.43
C GLN A 8 -25.73 -8.92 -1.79
N LEU A 9 -25.51 -7.74 -1.20
CA LEU A 9 -24.30 -6.95 -1.42
C LEU A 9 -23.04 -7.68 -0.90
N ARG A 10 -23.12 -8.34 0.28
CA ARG A 10 -22.02 -9.17 0.79
C ARG A 10 -21.71 -10.37 -0.11
N TYR A 11 -22.71 -11.02 -0.68
CA TYR A 11 -22.54 -12.13 -1.61
C TYR A 11 -21.90 -11.67 -2.92
N PHE A 12 -22.36 -10.55 -3.45
CA PHE A 12 -21.78 -9.93 -4.63
C PHE A 12 -20.29 -9.58 -4.40
N ASP A 13 -19.97 -8.90 -3.30
CA ASP A 13 -18.62 -8.51 -2.93
C ASP A 13 -17.69 -9.73 -2.75
N ALA A 14 -18.17 -10.79 -2.11
CA ALA A 14 -17.42 -12.04 -1.98
C ALA A 14 -17.09 -12.64 -3.35
N LEU A 15 -18.06 -12.70 -4.29
CA LEU A 15 -17.82 -13.22 -5.63
C LEU A 15 -16.88 -12.32 -6.44
N ALA A 16 -17.00 -11.00 -6.33
CA ALA A 16 -16.13 -10.02 -6.97
C ALA A 16 -14.66 -10.20 -6.54
N ARG A 17 -14.42 -10.44 -5.24
CA ARG A 17 -13.08 -10.67 -4.68
C ARG A 17 -12.49 -12.02 -5.04
N HIS A 18 -13.26 -13.08 -4.86
CA HIS A 18 -12.75 -14.44 -5.04
C HIS A 18 -12.73 -14.90 -6.49
N ARG A 19 -13.53 -14.29 -7.38
CA ARG A 19 -13.68 -14.65 -8.81
C ARG A 19 -13.90 -16.14 -9.04
N HIS A 20 -14.53 -16.80 -8.05
CA HIS A 20 -14.82 -18.22 -8.04
C HIS A 20 -15.98 -18.52 -7.10
N PHE A 21 -17.09 -19.08 -7.63
CA PHE A 21 -18.31 -19.32 -6.87
C PHE A 21 -18.10 -20.18 -5.62
N GLY A 22 -17.35 -21.28 -5.72
CA GLY A 22 -17.09 -22.16 -4.57
C GLY A 22 -16.33 -21.47 -3.44
N ARG A 23 -15.28 -20.71 -3.77
CA ARG A 23 -14.52 -19.94 -2.76
C ARG A 23 -15.34 -18.82 -2.15
N ALA A 24 -16.12 -18.11 -2.96
CA ALA A 24 -17.00 -17.05 -2.48
C ALA A 24 -18.12 -17.60 -1.57
N ALA A 25 -18.70 -18.75 -1.92
CA ALA A 25 -19.71 -19.42 -1.11
C ALA A 25 -19.15 -19.85 0.25
N GLY A 26 -17.94 -20.45 0.27
CA GLY A 26 -17.22 -20.78 1.51
C GLY A 26 -16.99 -19.55 2.39
N ALA A 27 -16.54 -18.43 1.81
CA ALA A 27 -16.34 -17.17 2.53
C ALA A 27 -17.63 -16.58 3.12
N CYS A 28 -18.79 -16.89 2.52
CA CYS A 28 -20.11 -16.48 2.99
C CYS A 28 -20.82 -17.51 3.87
N ALA A 29 -20.17 -18.65 4.16
CA ALA A 29 -20.73 -19.77 4.92
C ALA A 29 -22.07 -20.28 4.35
N ILE A 30 -22.19 -20.36 3.00
CA ILE A 30 -23.35 -20.89 2.29
C ILE A 30 -22.94 -21.91 1.22
N SER A 31 -23.91 -22.64 0.66
CA SER A 31 -23.64 -23.53 -0.47
C SER A 31 -23.43 -22.75 -1.77
N GLN A 32 -22.62 -23.31 -2.69
CA GLN A 32 -22.40 -22.70 -4.00
C GLN A 32 -23.70 -22.51 -4.82
N PRO A 33 -24.67 -23.46 -4.84
CA PRO A 33 -25.97 -23.24 -5.49
C PRO A 33 -26.73 -22.04 -4.89
N ALA A 34 -26.72 -21.88 -3.56
CA ALA A 34 -27.40 -20.77 -2.90
C ALA A 34 -26.76 -19.42 -3.27
N LEU A 35 -25.42 -19.36 -3.32
CA LEU A 35 -24.73 -18.14 -3.80
C LEU A 35 -25.09 -17.84 -5.26
N SER A 36 -25.09 -18.87 -6.12
CA SER A 36 -25.41 -18.69 -7.55
C SER A 36 -26.83 -18.14 -7.75
N GLU A 37 -27.80 -18.60 -6.97
CA GLU A 37 -29.18 -18.12 -7.01
C GLU A 37 -29.27 -16.67 -6.57
N GLN A 38 -28.61 -16.30 -5.47
CA GLN A 38 -28.61 -14.92 -4.97
C GLN A 38 -27.93 -13.93 -5.92
N ILE A 39 -26.89 -14.36 -6.62
CA ILE A 39 -26.26 -13.52 -7.67
C ILE A 39 -27.22 -13.37 -8.86
N LYS A 40 -27.88 -14.44 -9.27
CA LYS A 40 -28.87 -14.40 -10.36
C LYS A 40 -30.05 -13.46 -10.02
N GLU A 41 -30.61 -13.56 -8.83
CA GLU A 41 -31.64 -12.61 -8.35
C GLU A 41 -31.15 -11.15 -8.37
N LEU A 42 -29.89 -10.92 -8.04
CA LEU A 42 -29.30 -9.59 -8.09
C LEU A 42 -29.18 -9.10 -9.54
N GLU A 43 -28.70 -9.94 -10.46
CA GLU A 43 -28.62 -9.63 -11.90
C GLU A 43 -30.01 -9.36 -12.50
N GLU A 44 -31.03 -10.11 -12.13
CA GLU A 44 -32.42 -9.88 -12.52
C GLU A 44 -32.94 -8.51 -12.06
N LYS A 45 -32.61 -8.10 -10.84
CA LYS A 45 -32.95 -6.75 -10.32
C LYS A 45 -32.27 -5.63 -11.10
N PHE A 46 -31.04 -5.83 -11.55
CA PHE A 46 -30.33 -4.87 -12.40
C PHE A 46 -30.68 -4.96 -13.89
N GLY A 47 -31.40 -6.02 -14.29
CA GLY A 47 -31.81 -6.28 -15.67
C GLY A 47 -30.66 -6.65 -16.61
N THR A 48 -29.47 -6.96 -16.06
CA THR A 48 -28.29 -7.32 -16.84
C THR A 48 -27.30 -8.12 -16.00
N ALA A 49 -26.41 -8.88 -16.68
CA ALA A 49 -25.37 -9.64 -16.02
C ALA A 49 -24.34 -8.75 -15.36
N LEU A 50 -23.96 -9.07 -14.14
CA LEU A 50 -22.87 -8.43 -13.37
C LEU A 50 -21.57 -9.22 -13.47
N PHE A 51 -21.69 -10.53 -13.83
CA PHE A 51 -20.56 -11.42 -14.01
C PHE A 51 -20.67 -12.19 -15.32
N GLU A 52 -19.54 -12.36 -16.00
CA GLU A 52 -19.37 -13.25 -17.14
C GLU A 52 -18.83 -14.60 -16.65
N ARG A 53 -19.50 -15.68 -17.06
CA ARG A 53 -19.07 -17.05 -16.74
C ARG A 53 -18.20 -17.58 -17.88
N CYS A 54 -16.88 -17.47 -17.74
CA CYS A 54 -15.94 -18.12 -18.64
C CYS A 54 -15.60 -19.53 -18.11
N ALA A 55 -15.21 -20.47 -18.99
CA ALA A 55 -15.04 -21.90 -18.66
C ALA A 55 -14.16 -22.22 -17.43
N ARG A 56 -13.30 -21.29 -16.97
CA ARG A 56 -12.42 -21.47 -15.81
C ARG A 56 -12.36 -20.29 -14.85
N GLN A 57 -13.01 -19.17 -15.16
CA GLN A 57 -12.94 -17.94 -14.37
C GLN A 57 -14.26 -17.18 -14.40
N VAL A 58 -14.53 -16.45 -13.33
CA VAL A 58 -15.61 -15.47 -13.25
C VAL A 58 -14.99 -14.09 -13.45
N ARG A 59 -15.49 -13.34 -14.42
CA ARG A 59 -15.09 -11.93 -14.66
C ARG A 59 -16.26 -11.02 -14.37
N MET A 60 -16.00 -9.84 -13.89
CA MET A 60 -17.02 -8.80 -13.77
C MET A 60 -17.28 -8.14 -15.13
N THR A 61 -18.55 -7.79 -15.39
CA THR A 61 -18.90 -6.87 -16.47
C THR A 61 -18.53 -5.44 -16.09
N GLY A 62 -18.55 -4.49 -17.04
CA GLY A 62 -18.32 -3.08 -16.73
C GLY A 62 -19.31 -2.53 -15.67
N LEU A 63 -20.59 -2.97 -15.69
CA LEU A 63 -21.54 -2.64 -14.63
C LEU A 63 -21.18 -3.34 -13.31
N GLY A 64 -20.70 -4.57 -13.37
CA GLY A 64 -20.20 -5.31 -12.20
C GLY A 64 -19.06 -4.59 -11.52
N GLU A 65 -18.11 -4.04 -12.27
CA GLU A 65 -16.99 -3.26 -11.73
C GLU A 65 -17.46 -1.96 -11.07
N ALA A 66 -18.32 -1.19 -11.74
CA ALA A 66 -18.92 0.02 -11.17
C ALA A 66 -19.74 -0.26 -9.90
N LEU A 67 -20.48 -1.37 -9.89
CA LEU A 67 -21.22 -1.82 -8.71
C LEU A 67 -20.30 -2.23 -7.56
N ALA A 68 -19.18 -2.91 -7.85
CA ALA A 68 -18.22 -3.37 -6.85
C ALA A 68 -17.64 -2.19 -6.04
N GLU A 69 -17.32 -1.10 -6.71
CA GLU A 69 -16.86 0.13 -6.06
C GLU A 69 -17.91 0.69 -5.08
N ARG A 70 -19.17 0.78 -5.51
CA ARG A 70 -20.26 1.30 -4.69
C ARG A 70 -20.62 0.37 -3.53
N VAL A 71 -20.66 -0.94 -3.80
CA VAL A 71 -20.92 -1.97 -2.77
C VAL A 71 -19.84 -1.96 -1.70
N GLY A 72 -18.57 -1.83 -2.07
CA GLY A 72 -17.46 -1.68 -1.13
C GLY A 72 -17.68 -0.51 -0.17
N THR A 73 -18.07 0.66 -0.70
CA THR A 73 -18.37 1.86 0.11
C THR A 73 -19.55 1.64 1.06
N ILE A 74 -20.65 1.02 0.59
CA ILE A 74 -21.84 0.73 1.41
C ILE A 74 -21.48 -0.23 2.54
N LEU A 75 -20.79 -1.33 2.24
CA LEU A 75 -20.40 -2.31 3.27
C LEU A 75 -19.42 -1.73 4.28
N ALA A 76 -18.50 -0.85 3.86
CA ALA A 76 -17.65 -0.10 4.77
C ALA A 76 -18.46 0.78 5.74
N ALA A 77 -19.48 1.48 5.24
CA ALA A 77 -20.36 2.28 6.09
C ALA A 77 -21.18 1.42 7.08
N VAL A 78 -21.58 0.21 6.68
CA VAL A 78 -22.24 -0.74 7.61
C VAL A 78 -21.26 -1.23 8.67
N ASP A 79 -20.02 -1.56 8.30
CA ASP A 79 -18.98 -1.98 9.24
C ASP A 79 -18.65 -0.82 10.24
N GLU A 80 -18.79 0.45 9.82
CA GLU A 80 -18.69 1.61 10.71
C GLU A 80 -19.78 1.66 11.79
N LEU A 81 -21.00 1.23 11.46
CA LEU A 81 -22.09 1.11 12.47
C LEU A 81 -21.76 0.05 13.51
N ASP A 82 -21.21 -1.08 13.10
CA ASP A 82 -20.70 -2.10 14.04
C ASP A 82 -19.57 -1.54 14.91
N GLY A 83 -18.73 -0.66 14.34
CA GLY A 83 -17.67 0.06 15.05
C GLY A 83 -18.17 1.06 16.09
N LEU A 84 -19.33 1.74 15.86
CA LEU A 84 -19.96 2.61 16.87
C LEU A 84 -20.41 1.81 18.11
N ALA A 85 -20.89 0.59 17.91
CA ALA A 85 -21.18 -0.33 19.00
C ALA A 85 -19.91 -0.89 19.68
N ALA A 86 -18.79 -0.91 18.96
CA ALA A 86 -17.50 -1.46 19.39
C ALA A 86 -16.55 -0.41 20.00
N SER A 87 -16.93 0.87 20.08
CA SER A 87 -16.09 1.95 20.66
C SER A 87 -15.66 1.70 22.13
N HIS A 88 -16.19 0.65 22.75
CA HIS A 88 -15.85 0.17 24.09
C HIS A 88 -15.18 -1.23 24.09
N ARG A 89 -14.84 -1.79 22.91
CA ARG A 89 -14.16 -3.09 22.81
C ARG A 89 -12.69 -2.89 22.43
N PRO A 90 -11.78 -3.69 23.01
CA PRO A 90 -10.38 -3.65 22.60
C PRO A 90 -10.24 -3.99 21.10
N LEU A 91 -9.32 -3.32 20.42
CA LEU A 91 -8.99 -3.60 19.02
C LEU A 91 -8.48 -5.05 18.91
N ARG A 92 -9.29 -5.90 18.26
CA ARG A 92 -8.95 -7.34 18.11
C ARG A 92 -8.40 -7.68 16.73
N ARG A 93 -8.63 -6.83 15.74
CA ARG A 93 -8.21 -7.04 14.36
C ARG A 93 -7.81 -5.73 13.72
N LEU A 94 -6.69 -5.74 13.01
CA LEU A 94 -6.18 -4.62 12.23
C LEU A 94 -5.76 -5.10 10.85
N ARG A 95 -6.35 -4.51 9.80
CA ARG A 95 -5.94 -4.73 8.40
C ARG A 95 -5.07 -3.55 7.99
N LEU A 96 -3.77 -3.74 7.98
CA LEU A 96 -2.77 -2.71 7.76
C LEU A 96 -2.19 -2.80 6.36
N GLY A 97 -2.38 -1.76 5.56
CA GLY A 97 -1.70 -1.59 4.29
C GLY A 97 -0.28 -1.02 4.48
N VAL A 98 0.63 -1.34 3.59
CA VAL A 98 1.98 -0.76 3.57
C VAL A 98 2.52 -0.73 2.14
N ILE A 99 3.29 0.31 1.81
CA ILE A 99 3.96 0.39 0.50
C ILE A 99 5.24 -0.46 0.48
N PRO A 100 5.62 -1.06 -0.67
CA PRO A 100 6.75 -1.98 -0.78
C PRO A 100 8.10 -1.35 -0.44
N THR A 101 8.23 -0.03 -0.53
CA THR A 101 9.47 0.68 -0.18
C THR A 101 9.60 1.00 1.32
N VAL A 102 8.65 0.52 2.14
CA VAL A 102 8.62 0.67 3.60
C VAL A 102 8.46 -0.70 4.27
N GLY A 103 7.57 -1.54 3.74
CA GLY A 103 7.19 -2.82 4.36
C GLY A 103 8.37 -3.67 4.85
N PRO A 104 9.31 -4.07 3.98
CA PRO A 104 10.40 -4.98 4.35
C PRO A 104 11.31 -4.45 5.47
N TYR A 105 11.40 -3.14 5.63
CA TYR A 105 12.34 -2.49 6.54
C TYR A 105 11.71 -2.11 7.89
N LEU A 106 10.42 -1.76 7.87
CA LEU A 106 9.70 -1.24 9.02
C LEU A 106 8.84 -2.29 9.73
N LEU A 107 8.15 -3.15 8.96
CA LEU A 107 7.19 -4.10 9.52
C LEU A 107 7.77 -5.04 10.58
N PRO A 108 8.99 -5.59 10.47
CA PRO A 108 9.51 -6.49 11.49
C PRO A 108 9.49 -5.87 12.88
N SER A 109 9.95 -4.62 13.03
CA SER A 109 9.94 -3.89 14.30
C SER A 109 8.52 -3.54 14.75
N VAL A 110 7.71 -3.01 13.83
CA VAL A 110 6.31 -2.66 14.11
C VAL A 110 5.52 -3.87 14.61
N MET A 111 5.68 -5.03 14.00
CA MET A 111 4.97 -6.26 14.41
C MET A 111 5.39 -6.74 15.79
N GLN A 112 6.68 -6.65 16.12
CA GLN A 112 7.17 -6.96 17.47
C GLN A 112 6.53 -6.04 18.52
N ASP A 113 6.55 -4.73 18.29
CA ASP A 113 6.02 -3.74 19.21
C ASP A 113 4.48 -3.84 19.34
N LEU A 114 3.77 -4.08 18.22
CA LEU A 114 2.31 -4.28 18.24
C LEU A 114 1.93 -5.54 19.01
N THR A 115 2.66 -6.66 18.82
CA THR A 115 2.38 -7.90 19.54
C THR A 115 2.63 -7.73 21.05
N ALA A 116 3.66 -6.97 21.43
CA ALA A 116 3.94 -6.68 22.83
C ALA A 116 2.87 -5.76 23.47
N ALA A 117 2.40 -4.73 22.73
CA ALA A 117 1.41 -3.77 23.25
C ALA A 117 -0.02 -4.31 23.22
N TYR A 118 -0.34 -5.15 22.25
CA TYR A 118 -1.68 -5.70 21.99
C TYR A 118 -1.62 -7.20 21.73
N PRO A 119 -1.46 -8.05 22.77
CA PRO A 119 -1.27 -9.51 22.60
C PRO A 119 -2.41 -10.22 21.87
N ASP A 120 -3.64 -9.71 22.00
CA ASP A 120 -4.86 -10.28 21.37
C ASP A 120 -5.17 -9.69 19.99
N LEU A 121 -4.29 -8.82 19.46
CA LEU A 121 -4.51 -8.15 18.17
C LEU A 121 -4.10 -9.04 17.01
N ASP A 122 -5.06 -9.42 16.18
CA ASP A 122 -4.84 -10.11 14.91
C ASP A 122 -4.52 -9.07 13.81
N VAL A 123 -3.27 -9.03 13.35
CA VAL A 123 -2.81 -8.06 12.34
C VAL A 123 -2.68 -8.73 10.98
N HIS A 124 -3.45 -8.26 10.03
CA HIS A 124 -3.37 -8.67 8.64
C HIS A 124 -2.66 -7.60 7.80
N VAL A 125 -1.50 -7.94 7.28
CA VAL A 125 -0.70 -7.01 6.45
C VAL A 125 -1.02 -7.18 4.97
N ARG A 126 -1.19 -6.05 4.28
CA ARG A 126 -1.36 -5.94 2.83
C ARG A 126 -0.27 -5.05 2.24
N GLU A 127 0.67 -5.64 1.51
CA GLU A 127 1.70 -4.88 0.81
C GLU A 127 1.30 -4.65 -0.65
N THR A 128 1.20 -3.38 -1.06
CA THR A 128 0.95 -2.97 -2.45
C THR A 128 1.20 -1.45 -2.64
N ILE A 129 1.10 -0.97 -3.87
CA ILE A 129 1.31 0.44 -4.24
C ILE A 129 0.25 1.38 -3.65
N THR A 130 0.61 2.67 -3.48
CA THR A 130 -0.23 3.67 -2.80
C THR A 130 -1.64 3.78 -3.40
N GLY A 131 -1.76 3.79 -4.73
CA GLY A 131 -3.08 3.90 -5.39
C GLY A 131 -4.02 2.74 -5.03
N ARG A 132 -3.50 1.52 -4.97
CA ARG A 132 -4.27 0.34 -4.55
C ARG A 132 -4.62 0.38 -3.07
N LEU A 133 -3.70 0.83 -2.22
CA LEU A 133 -3.98 0.99 -0.79
C LEU A 133 -5.08 2.04 -0.56
N ALA A 134 -5.03 3.17 -1.28
CA ALA A 134 -6.06 4.20 -1.21
C ALA A 134 -7.43 3.68 -1.64
N GLU A 135 -7.51 2.92 -2.73
CA GLU A 135 -8.72 2.27 -3.19
C GLU A 135 -9.26 1.27 -2.14
N GLU A 136 -8.42 0.36 -1.66
CA GLU A 136 -8.79 -0.66 -0.66
C GLU A 136 -9.21 -0.02 0.68
N LEU A 137 -8.59 1.10 1.06
CA LEU A 137 -8.94 1.88 2.24
C LEU A 137 -10.31 2.56 2.09
N GLY A 138 -10.57 3.20 0.94
CA GLY A 138 -11.87 3.81 0.64
C GLY A 138 -13.02 2.79 0.64
N GLN A 139 -12.75 1.58 0.19
CA GLN A 139 -13.70 0.45 0.16
C GLN A 139 -13.79 -0.30 1.51
N GLY A 140 -13.05 0.11 2.54
CA GLY A 140 -13.05 -0.56 3.86
C GLY A 140 -12.41 -1.95 3.87
N ARG A 141 -11.65 -2.33 2.83
CA ARG A 141 -10.92 -3.61 2.79
C ARG A 141 -9.71 -3.64 3.70
N ILE A 142 -9.10 -2.46 3.93
CA ILE A 142 -8.08 -2.23 4.96
C ILE A 142 -8.53 -1.11 5.90
N ASP A 143 -7.97 -1.05 7.10
CA ASP A 143 -8.34 -0.12 8.16
C ASP A 143 -7.44 1.11 8.17
N ALA A 144 -6.15 0.92 7.91
CA ALA A 144 -5.15 1.97 7.80
C ALA A 144 -4.08 1.58 6.77
N ALA A 145 -3.30 2.55 6.30
CA ALA A 145 -2.15 2.30 5.44
C ALA A 145 -0.95 3.18 5.78
N ILE A 146 0.26 2.59 5.77
CA ILE A 146 1.54 3.31 5.92
C ILE A 146 2.04 3.62 4.51
N VAL A 147 2.13 4.91 4.19
CA VAL A 147 2.41 5.41 2.84
C VAL A 147 3.32 6.63 2.87
N ALA A 148 3.86 7.01 1.71
CA ALA A 148 4.49 8.32 1.56
C ALA A 148 3.41 9.40 1.39
N LEU A 149 3.50 10.48 2.17
CA LEU A 149 2.59 11.61 2.11
C LEU A 149 3.04 12.64 1.04
N PRO A 150 2.09 13.46 0.51
CA PRO A 150 0.65 13.52 0.84
C PRO A 150 -0.19 12.50 0.07
N VAL A 151 -1.31 12.07 0.67
CA VAL A 151 -2.37 11.31 0.01
C VAL A 151 -3.71 11.97 0.29
N ALA A 152 -4.40 12.41 -0.77
CA ALA A 152 -5.65 13.14 -0.64
C ALA A 152 -6.84 12.23 -0.25
N GLY A 153 -7.84 12.81 0.39
CA GLY A 153 -9.12 12.14 0.68
C GLY A 153 -9.21 11.42 2.03
N PHE A 154 -8.11 11.23 2.71
CA PHE A 154 -8.02 10.50 3.99
C PHE A 154 -7.62 11.41 5.15
N GLU A 155 -7.83 10.94 6.37
CA GLU A 155 -7.14 11.44 7.55
C GLU A 155 -5.70 10.94 7.48
N ALA A 156 -4.73 11.80 7.82
CA ALA A 156 -3.32 11.47 7.73
C ALA A 156 -2.57 11.93 8.97
N THR A 157 -1.75 11.05 9.53
CA THR A 157 -0.81 11.39 10.61
C THR A 157 0.62 11.18 10.11
N PRO A 158 1.45 12.23 10.01
CA PRO A 158 2.87 12.08 9.74
C PRO A 158 3.55 11.27 10.85
N LEU A 159 4.40 10.33 10.46
CA LEU A 159 5.12 9.45 11.38
C LEU A 159 6.57 9.87 11.51
N PHE A 160 7.28 9.91 10.40
CA PHE A 160 8.69 10.32 10.32
C PHE A 160 9.04 10.77 8.92
N THR A 161 10.18 11.47 8.82
CA THR A 161 10.80 11.84 7.53
C THR A 161 12.05 11.01 7.33
N GLU A 162 12.31 10.59 6.11
CA GLU A 162 13.54 9.89 5.75
C GLU A 162 14.17 10.48 4.49
N GLU A 163 15.51 10.43 4.46
CA GLU A 163 16.31 10.91 3.34
C GLU A 163 16.37 9.90 2.20
N PHE A 164 16.53 10.39 0.98
CA PHE A 164 16.93 9.57 -0.15
C PHE A 164 18.44 9.56 -0.30
N LEU A 165 19.00 8.41 -0.54
CA LEU A 165 20.44 8.22 -0.76
C LEU A 165 20.68 7.72 -2.18
N LEU A 166 21.77 8.18 -2.78
CA LEU A 166 22.22 7.74 -4.09
C LEU A 166 22.93 6.42 -3.95
N VAL A 167 22.53 5.44 -4.74
CA VAL A 167 23.22 4.17 -4.93
C VAL A 167 23.90 4.17 -6.30
N ARG A 168 25.20 3.86 -6.34
CA ARG A 168 26.04 3.81 -7.52
C ARG A 168 26.97 2.60 -7.49
N PRO A 169 27.54 2.17 -8.63
CA PRO A 169 28.51 1.09 -8.64
C PRO A 169 29.66 1.33 -7.67
N ARG A 170 30.15 0.29 -7.00
CA ARG A 170 31.24 0.40 -6.02
C ARG A 170 32.52 0.98 -6.62
N ALA A 171 32.76 0.77 -7.91
CA ALA A 171 33.89 1.36 -8.63
C ALA A 171 33.89 2.90 -8.61
N GLU A 172 32.70 3.51 -8.43
CA GLU A 172 32.52 4.97 -8.37
C GLU A 172 32.53 5.52 -6.93
N ALA A 173 32.85 4.70 -5.92
CA ALA A 173 32.76 5.09 -4.50
C ALA A 173 33.61 6.32 -4.15
N ALA A 174 34.77 6.48 -4.78
CA ALA A 174 35.70 7.59 -4.55
C ALA A 174 35.29 8.90 -5.25
N ALA A 175 34.36 8.84 -6.23
CA ALA A 175 33.91 10.05 -6.91
C ALA A 175 33.03 10.90 -5.98
N PRO A 176 33.11 12.25 -6.04
CA PRO A 176 32.21 13.09 -5.27
C PRO A 176 30.76 12.79 -5.65
N PRO A 177 29.78 12.94 -4.70
CA PRO A 177 28.38 12.78 -5.03
C PRO A 177 28.02 13.81 -6.12
N PRO A 178 27.32 13.38 -7.18
CA PRO A 178 26.87 14.33 -8.19
C PRO A 178 25.88 15.29 -7.58
N ALA A 179 25.91 16.55 -8.00
CA ALA A 179 24.81 17.45 -7.71
C ALA A 179 23.51 16.89 -8.34
N LEU A 180 22.36 17.17 -7.71
CA LEU A 180 21.06 16.67 -8.19
C LEU A 180 20.83 16.97 -9.68
N GLU A 181 21.30 18.13 -10.14
CA GLU A 181 21.23 18.57 -11.53
C GLU A 181 22.05 17.67 -12.48
N ASN A 182 23.16 17.10 -12.01
CA ASN A 182 24.04 16.23 -12.79
C ASN A 182 23.51 14.79 -12.90
N LEU A 183 22.54 14.40 -12.10
CA LEU A 183 21.85 13.11 -12.25
C LEU A 183 21.07 13.01 -13.55
N ARG A 184 20.76 14.14 -14.21
CA ARG A 184 20.16 14.19 -15.53
C ARG A 184 21.00 13.48 -16.61
N ALA A 185 22.32 13.47 -16.45
CA ALA A 185 23.23 12.79 -17.37
C ALA A 185 23.49 11.31 -17.00
N ALA A 186 23.12 10.91 -15.77
CA ALA A 186 23.27 9.54 -15.31
C ALA A 186 22.08 8.68 -15.77
N ARG A 187 22.35 7.40 -16.08
CA ARG A 187 21.29 6.43 -16.35
C ARG A 187 20.56 6.08 -15.03
N LEU A 188 19.42 6.73 -14.80
CA LEU A 188 18.62 6.50 -13.60
C LEU A 188 17.78 5.24 -13.77
N LEU A 189 17.95 4.28 -12.85
CA LEU A 189 17.12 3.09 -12.73
C LEU A 189 15.96 3.38 -11.79
N LEU A 190 14.74 3.04 -12.18
CA LEU A 190 13.51 3.42 -11.46
C LEU A 190 12.66 2.21 -11.14
N LEU A 191 11.80 2.34 -10.13
CA LEU A 191 10.70 1.40 -9.92
C LEU A 191 9.64 1.57 -11.02
N GLU A 192 8.83 0.53 -11.21
CA GLU A 192 7.68 0.54 -12.13
C GLU A 192 6.68 1.65 -11.77
N GLU A 193 5.81 1.98 -12.71
CA GLU A 193 4.73 2.95 -12.51
C GLU A 193 3.82 2.54 -11.35
N GLY A 194 3.31 3.56 -10.64
CA GLY A 194 2.48 3.37 -9.45
C GLY A 194 3.25 3.33 -8.12
N HIS A 195 4.56 3.16 -8.14
CA HIS A 195 5.40 3.33 -6.96
C HIS A 195 5.69 4.82 -6.71
N CYS A 196 5.28 5.35 -5.55
CA CYS A 196 5.52 6.76 -5.19
C CYS A 196 7.01 7.14 -5.22
N LEU A 197 7.92 6.20 -4.93
CA LEU A 197 9.35 6.44 -4.99
C LEU A 197 9.84 6.75 -6.42
N ARG A 198 9.19 6.20 -7.46
CA ARG A 198 9.49 6.56 -8.85
C ARG A 198 9.25 8.05 -9.09
N ASP A 199 8.06 8.54 -8.74
CA ASP A 199 7.67 9.93 -8.96
C ASP A 199 8.53 10.88 -8.11
N GLN A 200 8.86 10.47 -6.89
CA GLN A 200 9.76 11.20 -6.00
C GLN A 200 11.18 11.26 -6.57
N ALA A 201 11.72 10.16 -7.08
CA ALA A 201 13.04 10.14 -7.71
C ALA A 201 13.08 11.02 -8.98
N LEU A 202 12.05 10.97 -9.81
CA LEU A 202 11.92 11.83 -11.00
C LEU A 202 11.84 13.31 -10.60
N SER A 203 11.05 13.65 -9.56
CA SER A 203 10.94 15.01 -9.05
C SER A 203 12.28 15.53 -8.54
N VAL A 204 13.02 14.72 -7.77
CA VAL A 204 14.35 15.06 -7.24
C VAL A 204 15.34 15.30 -8.36
N CYS A 205 15.32 14.48 -9.41
CA CYS A 205 16.28 14.56 -10.51
C CYS A 205 15.87 15.55 -11.60
N GLY A 206 14.68 16.16 -11.53
CA GLY A 206 14.16 17.12 -12.51
C GLY A 206 14.08 16.55 -13.92
N GLN A 207 13.78 15.26 -14.05
CA GLN A 207 13.72 14.55 -15.33
C GLN A 207 12.27 14.24 -15.74
N ASN A 208 12.02 14.33 -17.06
CA ASN A 208 10.97 13.52 -17.67
C ASN A 208 11.45 12.06 -17.72
N PRO A 209 10.58 11.07 -17.50
CA PRO A 209 10.99 9.68 -17.56
C PRO A 209 11.67 9.40 -18.89
N PRO A 210 12.89 8.84 -18.91
CA PRO A 210 13.55 8.47 -20.15
C PRO A 210 12.67 7.45 -20.88
N ARG A 211 12.59 7.55 -22.22
CA ARG A 211 11.76 6.67 -23.06
C ARG A 211 12.05 5.17 -22.93
N GLU A 212 13.24 4.81 -22.42
CA GLU A 212 13.70 3.44 -22.21
C GLU A 212 14.37 3.29 -20.82
N ALA A 213 13.66 3.65 -19.74
CA ALA A 213 14.14 3.44 -18.39
C ALA A 213 14.01 1.95 -18.04
N PHE A 214 15.09 1.33 -17.54
CA PHE A 214 14.98 0.07 -16.85
C PHE A 214 14.05 0.26 -15.65
N ALA A 215 12.96 -0.49 -15.62
CA ALA A 215 12.00 -0.47 -14.53
C ALA A 215 12.00 -1.82 -13.81
N ALA A 216 11.97 -1.79 -12.48
CA ALA A 216 11.90 -2.99 -11.65
C ALA A 216 10.77 -2.87 -10.63
N SER A 217 10.25 -4.00 -10.19
CA SER A 217 9.17 -4.07 -9.20
C SER A 217 9.68 -3.98 -7.75
N SER A 218 11.00 -4.06 -7.51
CA SER A 218 11.58 -4.03 -6.16
C SER A 218 12.88 -3.23 -6.07
N LEU A 219 13.16 -2.68 -4.88
CA LEU A 219 14.42 -2.00 -4.59
C LEU A 219 15.61 -2.96 -4.69
N SER A 220 15.45 -4.21 -4.25
CA SER A 220 16.50 -5.21 -4.33
C SER A 220 16.97 -5.42 -5.77
N THR A 221 16.04 -5.54 -6.73
CA THR A 221 16.40 -5.67 -8.16
C THR A 221 17.12 -4.42 -8.65
N LEU A 222 16.66 -3.21 -8.31
CA LEU A 222 17.34 -1.97 -8.69
C LEU A 222 18.78 -1.93 -8.19
N VAL A 223 19.00 -2.23 -6.91
CA VAL A 223 20.34 -2.20 -6.30
C VAL A 223 21.26 -3.24 -6.92
N GLN A 224 20.78 -4.45 -7.25
CA GLN A 224 21.56 -5.45 -7.98
C GLN A 224 21.94 -4.98 -9.38
N MET A 225 21.04 -4.32 -10.10
CA MET A 225 21.34 -3.76 -11.42
C MET A 225 22.35 -2.62 -11.36
N VAL A 226 22.31 -1.79 -10.31
CA VAL A 226 23.35 -0.79 -10.03
C VAL A 226 24.70 -1.48 -9.78
N GLY A 227 24.72 -2.53 -8.97
CA GLY A 227 25.93 -3.33 -8.71
C GLY A 227 26.52 -3.94 -9.98
N ALA A 228 25.70 -4.27 -10.97
CA ALA A 228 26.11 -4.74 -12.30
C ALA A 228 26.57 -3.61 -13.24
N GLY A 229 26.58 -2.34 -12.77
CA GLY A 229 27.06 -1.20 -13.58
C GLY A 229 26.05 -0.66 -14.59
N LEU A 230 24.75 -0.99 -14.46
CA LEU A 230 23.73 -0.56 -15.43
C LEU A 230 23.25 0.88 -15.23
N GLY A 231 23.61 1.53 -14.13
CA GLY A 231 23.24 2.91 -13.84
C GLY A 231 23.29 3.21 -12.35
N VAL A 232 22.49 4.19 -11.92
CA VAL A 232 22.37 4.63 -10.53
C VAL A 232 20.90 4.63 -10.11
N THR A 233 20.61 4.59 -8.79
CA THR A 233 19.25 4.71 -8.29
C THR A 233 19.21 5.48 -6.97
N LEU A 234 18.01 5.87 -6.54
CA LEU A 234 17.75 6.43 -5.24
C LEU A 234 17.04 5.39 -4.37
N ILE A 235 17.49 5.26 -3.12
CA ILE A 235 16.81 4.43 -2.13
C ILE A 235 16.54 5.22 -0.86
N PRO A 236 15.49 4.89 -0.11
CA PRO A 236 15.24 5.49 1.19
C PRO A 236 16.28 5.03 2.23
N ALA A 237 16.58 5.88 3.20
CA ALA A 237 17.61 5.61 4.21
C ALA A 237 17.39 4.29 4.96
N MET A 238 16.13 3.94 5.28
CA MET A 238 15.79 2.68 5.96
C MET A 238 16.15 1.43 5.14
N ALA A 239 16.20 1.53 3.82
CA ALA A 239 16.52 0.39 2.94
C ALA A 239 18.02 0.07 2.89
N VAL A 240 18.89 1.03 3.23
CA VAL A 240 20.35 0.91 3.05
C VAL A 240 20.92 -0.30 3.77
N ALA A 241 20.54 -0.50 5.03
CA ALA A 241 21.08 -1.58 5.86
C ALA A 241 20.81 -2.99 5.29
N VAL A 242 19.74 -3.14 4.51
CA VAL A 242 19.35 -4.40 3.87
C VAL A 242 19.90 -4.48 2.45
N GLU A 243 19.60 -3.49 1.63
CA GLU A 243 19.83 -3.55 0.19
C GLU A 243 21.31 -3.38 -0.20
N ALA A 244 22.08 -2.53 0.49
CA ALA A 244 23.47 -2.30 0.18
C ALA A 244 24.40 -3.47 0.57
N ARG A 245 23.93 -4.42 1.39
CA ARG A 245 24.75 -5.58 1.78
C ARG A 245 24.89 -6.63 0.68
N SER A 246 23.91 -6.72 -0.20
CA SER A 246 23.76 -7.80 -1.17
C SER A 246 24.38 -7.52 -2.52
N ALA A 247 24.92 -6.30 -2.77
CA ALA A 247 25.42 -5.88 -4.05
C ALA A 247 26.73 -5.08 -3.93
N PRO A 248 27.62 -5.09 -4.95
CA PRO A 248 28.84 -4.30 -4.97
C PRO A 248 28.54 -2.82 -5.31
N VAL A 249 27.88 -2.13 -4.38
CA VAL A 249 27.44 -0.73 -4.53
C VAL A 249 28.10 0.18 -3.50
N ALA A 250 28.10 1.47 -3.78
CA ALA A 250 28.40 2.55 -2.86
C ALA A 250 27.15 3.39 -2.64
N VAL A 251 26.90 3.76 -1.37
CA VAL A 251 25.77 4.60 -0.98
C VAL A 251 26.32 5.97 -0.55
N THR A 252 25.74 7.05 -1.08
CA THR A 252 26.24 8.40 -0.85
C THR A 252 25.07 9.34 -0.57
N ARG A 253 25.26 10.26 0.37
CA ARG A 253 24.33 11.38 0.60
C ARG A 253 24.52 12.45 -0.47
N PHE A 254 23.45 13.19 -0.75
CA PHE A 254 23.54 14.38 -1.59
C PHE A 254 24.07 15.58 -0.80
N ALA A 255 24.50 16.61 -1.52
CA ALA A 255 24.70 17.92 -0.93
C ALA A 255 23.36 18.52 -0.46
N ALA A 256 23.41 19.42 0.52
CA ALA A 256 22.19 20.10 0.95
C ALA A 256 21.58 20.98 -0.17
N PRO A 257 20.26 21.04 -0.30
CA PRO A 257 19.25 20.35 0.52
C PRO A 257 19.13 18.86 0.20
N GLN A 258 19.18 18.03 1.24
CA GLN A 258 19.06 16.58 1.11
C GLN A 258 17.62 16.21 0.71
N PRO A 259 17.39 15.48 -0.39
CA PRO A 259 16.06 15.04 -0.77
C PRO A 259 15.49 14.06 0.26
N SER A 260 14.21 14.20 0.56
CA SER A 260 13.55 13.40 1.59
C SER A 260 12.08 13.18 1.26
N ARG A 261 11.47 12.25 1.98
CA ARG A 261 10.02 12.03 1.97
C ARG A 261 9.47 11.91 3.39
N THR A 262 8.21 12.24 3.58
CA THR A 262 7.49 11.99 4.83
C THR A 262 6.69 10.69 4.71
N ILE A 263 6.90 9.76 5.62
CA ILE A 263 6.07 8.57 5.79
C ILE A 263 4.99 8.90 6.81
N GLY A 264 3.76 8.50 6.52
CA GLY A 264 2.61 8.68 7.40
C GLY A 264 1.68 7.50 7.38
N MET A 265 0.78 7.48 8.36
CA MET A 265 -0.35 6.55 8.38
C MET A 265 -1.61 7.29 7.98
N ILE A 266 -2.37 6.67 7.08
CA ILE A 266 -3.66 7.20 6.59
C ILE A 266 -4.79 6.25 6.91
N TRP A 267 -5.99 6.81 7.15
CA TRP A 267 -7.24 6.07 7.32
C TRP A 267 -8.44 6.90 6.87
N ARG A 268 -9.62 6.27 6.76
CA ARG A 268 -10.85 6.99 6.40
C ARG A 268 -11.19 8.01 7.48
N LYS A 269 -11.64 9.20 7.07
CA LYS A 269 -12.07 10.27 7.99
C LYS A 269 -13.19 9.84 8.93
N THR A 270 -14.02 8.90 8.47
CA THR A 270 -15.14 8.32 9.21
C THR A 270 -14.77 7.06 10.00
N SER A 271 -13.48 6.68 10.04
CA SER A 271 -13.06 5.42 10.67
C SER A 271 -13.40 5.39 12.18
N PRO A 272 -14.14 4.37 12.64
CA PRO A 272 -14.40 4.19 14.07
C PRO A 272 -13.13 3.81 14.84
N LEU A 273 -12.09 3.40 14.15
CA LEU A 273 -10.78 3.04 14.70
C LEU A 273 -9.82 4.24 14.85
N ALA A 274 -10.27 5.48 14.57
CA ALA A 274 -9.39 6.65 14.57
C ALA A 274 -8.61 6.82 15.90
N LYS A 275 -9.23 6.56 17.05
CA LYS A 275 -8.56 6.64 18.35
C LYS A 275 -7.46 5.58 18.52
N PRO A 276 -7.73 4.25 18.40
CA PRO A 276 -6.67 3.25 18.49
C PRO A 276 -5.61 3.38 17.36
N LEU A 277 -5.98 3.86 16.17
CA LEU A 277 -5.00 4.09 15.10
C LEU A 277 -4.00 5.19 15.46
N ARG A 278 -4.41 6.24 16.17
CA ARG A 278 -3.48 7.26 16.68
C ARG A 278 -2.49 6.70 17.72
N GLU A 279 -2.94 5.78 18.57
CA GLU A 279 -2.05 5.08 19.51
C GLU A 279 -1.04 4.19 18.77
N ILE A 280 -1.49 3.49 17.72
CA ILE A 280 -0.64 2.67 16.85
C ILE A 280 0.37 3.55 16.08
N CYS A 281 -0.01 4.78 15.66
CA CYS A 281 0.93 5.73 15.04
C CYS A 281 2.17 5.95 15.90
N GLU A 282 2.02 6.03 17.23
CA GLU A 282 3.15 6.24 18.14
C GLU A 282 4.11 5.03 18.16
N ILE A 283 3.58 3.82 18.02
CA ILE A 283 4.39 2.59 17.91
C ILE A 283 5.14 2.61 16.58
N VAL A 284 4.43 2.86 15.48
CA VAL A 284 5.02 2.88 14.14
C VAL A 284 6.08 3.98 14.00
N ARG A 285 5.84 5.16 14.61
CA ARG A 285 6.80 6.27 14.61
C ARG A 285 8.09 5.89 15.31
N ARG A 286 8.02 5.32 16.51
CA ARG A 286 9.21 4.86 17.25
C ARG A 286 10.00 3.80 16.48
N ALA A 287 9.30 2.85 15.87
CA ALA A 287 9.93 1.84 15.01
C ALA A 287 10.62 2.49 13.80
N GLY A 288 9.98 3.50 13.18
CA GLY A 288 10.54 4.25 12.04
C GLY A 288 11.80 5.04 12.40
N GLU A 289 11.81 5.70 13.54
CA GLU A 289 12.98 6.44 14.06
C GLU A 289 14.16 5.48 14.33
N ALA A 290 13.89 4.27 14.83
CA ALA A 290 14.90 3.26 15.09
C ALA A 290 15.56 2.71 13.81
N VAL A 291 14.87 2.71 12.67
CA VAL A 291 15.40 2.23 11.37
C VAL A 291 15.95 3.36 10.48
N GLY A 292 16.16 4.55 11.03
CA GLY A 292 16.79 5.68 10.33
C GLY A 292 15.85 6.80 9.90
N GLY A 293 14.61 6.80 10.37
CA GLY A 293 13.68 7.92 10.25
C GLY A 293 14.08 9.09 11.17
N ILE A 294 13.68 10.29 10.79
CA ILE A 294 13.84 11.53 11.58
C ILE A 294 12.45 12.01 11.95
N ALA A 295 12.24 12.45 13.19
CA ALA A 295 10.96 13.01 13.61
C ALA A 295 10.49 14.11 12.65
N PRO A 296 9.19 14.17 12.28
CA PRO A 296 8.68 15.17 11.37
C PRO A 296 8.93 16.58 11.96
N ARG A 297 9.47 17.48 11.15
CA ARG A 297 9.55 18.90 11.53
C ARG A 297 8.12 19.44 11.54
N GLY A 298 7.70 19.94 12.69
CA GLY A 298 6.39 20.57 12.90
C GLY A 298 6.16 21.80 12.02
#